data_63a52ff0f764b3fa170604517b723382
#
_entry.id   63a52ff0f764b3fa170604517b723382
#
_cell.length_a   1.000
_cell.length_b   1.000
_cell.length_c   1.000
_cell.angle_alpha   90.00
_cell.angle_beta   90.00
_cell.angle_gamma   90.00
#
_symmetry.space_group_name_H-M   'P 1'
#
loop_
_entity.id
_entity.type
_entity.pdbx_description
1 polymer ?
#
loop_
_entity_poly.entity_id
_entity_poly.type
_entity_poly.pdbx_seq_one_letter_code
_entity_poly.pdbx_strand_id
1 'polypeptide(L)'
;MGHKFKEVVEESPIVLSIHANDKHMDLGAVVKKHLGQNLTLISLNYSGSKRLVFDNVQIDALYCPSDSVPILWHNVKIINHKNSYLLQTNSDGTKSNRRNSFRVSVATLGWMNQVGKPPKQVMIKDVSMTGFAITDRKKELQLSKGDRVSISFDDLIFSIHLEGKLVRIEEHEQHVVYGFVILNVNNDLPVYINQKQRKNRKG
;
A
#
# COMPACT_ATOMS: atom_id res chain seq x y z
N MET A 1 -17.13 14.79 -8.37
CA MET A 1 -17.79 13.73 -9.17
C MET A 1 -17.58 12.43 -8.40
N GLY A 2 -18.65 11.73 -8.06
CA GLY A 2 -18.57 10.47 -7.32
C GLY A 2 -18.29 9.30 -8.26
N HIS A 3 -17.67 8.24 -7.76
CA HIS A 3 -17.34 7.02 -8.50
C HIS A 3 -18.34 5.91 -8.13
N LYS A 4 -18.98 5.31 -9.13
CA LYS A 4 -19.85 4.15 -8.90
C LYS A 4 -19.01 2.90 -8.69
N PHE A 5 -19.41 2.01 -7.77
CA PHE A 5 -18.62 0.78 -7.51
C PHE A 5 -18.59 -0.16 -8.74
N LYS A 6 -19.62 -0.12 -9.59
CA LYS A 6 -19.66 -0.86 -10.87
C LYS A 6 -18.54 -0.46 -11.86
N GLU A 7 -17.84 0.64 -11.64
CA GLU A 7 -16.70 1.08 -12.46
C GLU A 7 -15.39 0.37 -12.08
N VAL A 8 -15.38 -0.35 -10.95
CA VAL A 8 -14.26 -1.20 -10.57
C VAL A 8 -14.21 -2.39 -11.52
N VAL A 9 -13.07 -2.63 -12.13
CA VAL A 9 -12.89 -3.74 -13.08
C VAL A 9 -13.10 -5.08 -12.38
N GLU A 10 -13.83 -6.01 -12.98
CA GLU A 10 -13.96 -7.39 -12.48
C GLU A 10 -12.57 -8.04 -12.38
N GLU A 11 -12.40 -8.96 -11.47
CA GLU A 11 -11.13 -9.60 -11.04
C GLU A 11 -10.11 -8.64 -10.39
N SER A 12 -10.48 -7.36 -10.16
CA SER A 12 -9.61 -6.45 -9.41
C SER A 12 -9.59 -6.74 -7.93
N PRO A 13 -8.41 -6.63 -7.29
CA PRO A 13 -8.30 -6.68 -5.84
C PRO A 13 -8.84 -5.39 -5.20
N ILE A 14 -9.53 -5.56 -4.10
CA ILE A 14 -9.98 -4.48 -3.21
C ILE A 14 -9.59 -4.80 -1.77
N VAL A 15 -9.57 -3.79 -0.92
CA VAL A 15 -9.35 -3.95 0.53
C VAL A 15 -10.62 -3.52 1.27
N LEU A 16 -11.09 -4.38 2.17
CA LEU A 16 -12.16 -4.07 3.11
C LEU A 16 -11.52 -3.67 4.43
N SER A 17 -11.67 -2.42 4.82
CA SER A 17 -11.22 -1.91 6.12
C SER A 17 -12.36 -2.04 7.11
N ILE A 18 -12.22 -2.94 8.08
CA ILE A 18 -13.27 -3.32 9.04
C ILE A 18 -12.94 -2.67 10.38
N HIS A 19 -13.89 -1.92 10.90
CA HIS A 19 -13.79 -1.22 12.18
C HIS A 19 -14.80 -1.79 13.17
N ALA A 20 -14.33 -2.35 14.27
CA ALA A 20 -15.12 -2.93 15.34
C ALA A 20 -14.50 -2.59 16.70
N ASN A 21 -15.22 -1.84 17.57
CA ASN A 21 -14.81 -1.57 18.94
C ASN A 21 -13.31 -1.25 19.09
N ASP A 22 -12.84 -0.13 18.62
CA ASP A 22 -11.43 0.33 18.65
C ASP A 22 -10.41 -0.58 17.94
N LYS A 23 -10.86 -1.65 17.30
CA LYS A 23 -10.03 -2.53 16.48
C LYS A 23 -10.23 -2.23 15.01
N HIS A 24 -9.12 -2.26 14.30
CA HIS A 24 -9.09 -2.11 12.84
C HIS A 24 -8.44 -3.34 12.21
N MET A 25 -9.04 -3.86 11.15
CA MET A 25 -8.52 -4.97 10.38
C MET A 25 -8.76 -4.74 8.90
N ASP A 26 -7.72 -4.94 8.09
CA ASP A 26 -7.84 -4.95 6.63
C ASP A 26 -7.99 -6.40 6.13
N LEU A 27 -9.00 -6.63 5.29
CA LEU A 27 -9.28 -7.91 4.65
C LEU A 27 -9.25 -7.74 3.13
N GLY A 28 -8.42 -8.51 2.45
CA GLY A 28 -8.38 -8.53 0.99
C GLY A 28 -9.63 -9.19 0.41
N ALA A 29 -10.11 -8.67 -0.71
CA ALA A 29 -11.17 -9.27 -1.49
C ALA A 29 -10.93 -9.07 -3.00
N VAL A 30 -11.61 -9.84 -3.83
CA VAL A 30 -11.59 -9.73 -5.29
C VAL A 30 -13.00 -9.51 -5.80
N VAL A 31 -13.19 -8.51 -6.65
CA VAL A 31 -14.45 -8.23 -7.37
C VAL A 31 -14.69 -9.35 -8.36
N LYS A 32 -15.80 -10.08 -8.28
CA LYS A 32 -16.12 -11.18 -9.18
C LYS A 32 -17.09 -10.80 -10.28
N LYS A 33 -18.20 -10.15 -9.92
CA LYS A 33 -19.23 -9.79 -10.89
C LYS A 33 -20.13 -8.67 -10.35
N HIS A 34 -20.42 -7.69 -11.18
CA HIS A 34 -21.41 -6.68 -10.85
C HIS A 34 -22.83 -7.20 -11.14
N LEU A 35 -23.69 -7.19 -10.12
CA LEU A 35 -25.09 -7.62 -10.22
C LEU A 35 -26.06 -6.44 -10.39
N GLY A 36 -25.55 -5.22 -10.27
CA GLY A 36 -26.31 -3.98 -10.39
C GLY A 36 -25.42 -2.77 -10.13
N GLN A 37 -26.03 -1.59 -9.99
CA GLN A 37 -25.26 -0.37 -9.76
C GLN A 37 -24.53 -0.38 -8.40
N ASN A 38 -25.18 -0.94 -7.37
CA ASN A 38 -24.70 -0.88 -5.99
C ASN A 38 -24.50 -2.27 -5.37
N LEU A 39 -24.57 -3.34 -6.17
CA LEU A 39 -24.46 -4.71 -5.69
C LEU A 39 -23.43 -5.48 -6.50
N THR A 40 -22.45 -6.04 -5.83
CA THR A 40 -21.31 -6.72 -6.45
C THR A 40 -21.00 -8.01 -5.73
N LEU A 41 -20.81 -9.09 -6.47
CA LEU A 41 -20.31 -10.36 -5.96
C LEU A 41 -18.81 -10.25 -5.73
N ILE A 42 -18.36 -10.61 -4.54
CA ILE A 42 -16.94 -10.60 -4.16
C ILE A 42 -16.49 -11.93 -3.58
N SER A 43 -15.22 -12.22 -3.69
CA SER A 43 -14.53 -13.33 -3.00
C SER A 43 -13.57 -12.74 -1.97
N LEU A 44 -13.60 -13.24 -0.73
CA LEU A 44 -12.67 -12.80 0.31
C LEU A 44 -11.38 -13.61 0.27
N ASN A 45 -10.25 -12.95 0.47
CA ASN A 45 -8.93 -13.59 0.65
C ASN A 45 -8.80 -14.05 2.10
N TYR A 46 -9.54 -15.12 2.44
CA TYR A 46 -9.61 -15.66 3.78
C TYR A 46 -9.48 -17.18 3.74
N SER A 47 -8.50 -17.72 4.45
CA SER A 47 -8.17 -19.16 4.47
C SER A 47 -8.81 -19.93 5.64
N GLY A 48 -9.58 -19.27 6.50
CA GLY A 48 -10.24 -19.92 7.63
C GLY A 48 -11.40 -20.81 7.20
N SER A 49 -11.66 -21.88 7.97
CA SER A 49 -12.77 -22.83 7.70
C SER A 49 -14.14 -22.28 8.08
N LYS A 50 -14.20 -21.28 8.97
CA LYS A 50 -15.47 -20.65 9.40
C LYS A 50 -15.83 -19.49 8.52
N ARG A 51 -17.09 -19.40 8.16
CA ARG A 51 -17.60 -18.26 7.40
C ARG A 51 -17.54 -16.97 8.23
N LEU A 52 -17.08 -15.89 7.61
CA LEU A 52 -17.06 -14.58 8.27
C LEU A 52 -18.47 -13.98 8.30
N VAL A 53 -18.81 -13.34 9.42
CA VAL A 53 -20.05 -12.61 9.65
C VAL A 53 -19.67 -11.16 9.92
N PHE A 54 -20.38 -10.23 9.30
CA PHE A 54 -20.08 -8.79 9.33
C PHE A 54 -21.18 -7.97 10.01
N ASP A 55 -21.83 -8.55 11.04
CA ASP A 55 -22.86 -7.86 11.79
C ASP A 55 -22.25 -6.84 12.75
N ASN A 56 -22.85 -5.67 12.86
CA ASN A 56 -22.47 -4.60 13.78
C ASN A 56 -21.02 -4.08 13.62
N VAL A 57 -20.48 -4.15 12.41
CA VAL A 57 -19.17 -3.58 12.10
C VAL A 57 -19.31 -2.51 11.01
N GLN A 58 -18.49 -1.47 11.09
CA GLN A 58 -18.35 -0.50 10.00
C GLN A 58 -17.32 -1.02 9.02
N ILE A 59 -17.65 -1.00 7.73
CA ILE A 59 -16.76 -1.48 6.67
C ILE A 59 -16.63 -0.41 5.62
N ASP A 60 -15.40 -0.10 5.26
CA ASP A 60 -15.06 0.72 4.11
C ASP A 60 -14.41 -0.13 3.03
N ALA A 61 -14.77 0.09 1.76
CA ALA A 61 -14.15 -0.61 0.62
C ALA A 61 -13.20 0.34 -0.13
N LEU A 62 -11.96 -0.10 -0.31
CA LEU A 62 -10.93 0.63 -1.02
C LEU A 62 -10.51 -0.11 -2.28
N TYR A 63 -10.53 0.59 -3.39
CA TYR A 63 -9.95 0.17 -4.66
C TYR A 63 -8.73 1.02 -5.00
N CYS A 64 -7.63 0.38 -5.34
CA CYS A 64 -6.37 1.03 -5.72
C CYS A 64 -6.06 0.68 -7.18
N PRO A 65 -6.52 1.46 -8.17
CA PRO A 65 -6.14 1.26 -9.56
C PRO A 65 -4.63 1.51 -9.73
N SER A 66 -4.02 0.86 -10.74
CA SER A 66 -2.55 0.89 -10.94
C SER A 66 -2.00 2.29 -11.14
N ASP A 67 -2.72 3.14 -11.89
CA ASP A 67 -2.22 4.44 -12.36
C ASP A 67 -3.05 5.63 -11.86
N SER A 68 -3.86 5.44 -10.82
CA SER A 68 -4.79 6.46 -10.36
C SER A 68 -4.83 6.57 -8.83
N VAL A 69 -5.50 7.61 -8.36
CA VAL A 69 -5.73 7.82 -6.93
C VAL A 69 -6.71 6.76 -6.42
N PRO A 70 -6.45 6.14 -5.27
CA PRO A 70 -7.37 5.20 -4.65
C PRO A 70 -8.78 5.78 -4.46
N ILE A 71 -9.79 4.94 -4.60
CA ILE A 71 -11.19 5.30 -4.43
C ILE A 71 -11.72 4.56 -3.21
N LEU A 72 -12.40 5.28 -2.34
CA LEU A 72 -12.94 4.79 -1.07
C LEU A 72 -14.45 4.91 -1.06
N TRP A 73 -15.13 3.82 -0.76
CA TRP A 73 -16.57 3.77 -0.45
C TRP A 73 -16.75 3.53 1.03
N HIS A 74 -17.40 4.47 1.71
CA HIS A 74 -17.68 4.36 3.13
C HIS A 74 -18.94 3.53 3.42
N ASN A 75 -18.96 2.88 4.57
CA ASN A 75 -20.12 2.18 5.13
C ASN A 75 -20.77 1.19 4.14
N VAL A 76 -19.93 0.38 3.48
CA VAL A 76 -20.43 -0.70 2.63
C VAL A 76 -20.98 -1.84 3.49
N LYS A 77 -21.96 -2.57 2.96
CA LYS A 77 -22.50 -3.78 3.61
C LYS A 77 -21.95 -5.02 2.93
N ILE A 78 -21.55 -5.99 3.72
CA ILE A 78 -21.15 -7.32 3.25
C ILE A 78 -22.22 -8.31 3.66
N ILE A 79 -22.82 -8.96 2.68
CA ILE A 79 -23.94 -9.89 2.86
C ILE A 79 -23.49 -11.28 2.44
N ASN A 80 -23.76 -12.26 3.29
CA ASN A 80 -23.49 -13.65 2.96
C ASN A 80 -24.39 -14.14 1.81
N HIS A 81 -23.79 -14.73 0.77
CA HIS A 81 -24.50 -15.25 -0.39
C HIS A 81 -23.93 -16.58 -0.86
N LYS A 82 -24.68 -17.71 -0.62
CA LYS A 82 -24.20 -19.08 -0.98
C LYS A 82 -22.75 -19.29 -0.51
N ASN A 83 -21.83 -19.56 -1.45
CA ASN A 83 -20.39 -19.73 -1.15
C ASN A 83 -19.55 -18.45 -1.39
N SER A 84 -20.18 -17.31 -1.48
CA SER A 84 -19.56 -16.01 -1.80
C SER A 84 -20.12 -14.93 -0.89
N TYR A 85 -19.75 -13.69 -1.14
CA TYR A 85 -20.24 -12.52 -0.44
C TYR A 85 -20.75 -11.49 -1.44
N LEU A 86 -21.79 -10.75 -1.06
CA LEU A 86 -22.25 -9.59 -1.79
C LEU A 86 -21.79 -8.33 -1.07
N LEU A 87 -21.14 -7.45 -1.81
CA LEU A 87 -20.83 -6.10 -1.37
C LEU A 87 -21.91 -5.16 -1.89
N GLN A 88 -22.55 -4.43 -0.98
CA GLN A 88 -23.52 -3.40 -1.29
C GLN A 88 -22.98 -2.03 -0.89
N THR A 89 -22.97 -1.10 -1.83
CA THR A 89 -22.61 0.31 -1.57
C THR A 89 -23.87 1.16 -1.39
N ASN A 90 -23.80 2.11 -0.46
CA ASN A 90 -24.92 3.03 -0.18
C ASN A 90 -24.66 4.45 -0.72
N SER A 91 -23.44 4.73 -1.18
CA SER A 91 -23.01 6.03 -1.69
C SER A 91 -21.97 5.86 -2.80
N ASP A 92 -21.71 6.93 -3.50
CA ASP A 92 -20.61 6.99 -4.45
C ASP A 92 -19.25 7.00 -3.72
N GLY A 93 -18.28 6.39 -4.37
CA GLY A 93 -16.90 6.44 -3.90
C GLY A 93 -16.25 7.81 -4.10
N THR A 94 -15.37 8.15 -3.19
CA THR A 94 -14.58 9.38 -3.23
C THR A 94 -13.11 9.07 -3.44
N LYS A 95 -12.39 9.93 -4.13
CA LYS A 95 -10.93 9.83 -4.21
C LYS A 95 -10.35 9.98 -2.83
N SER A 96 -9.60 8.98 -2.38
CA SER A 96 -9.01 8.93 -1.04
C SER A 96 -7.51 8.79 -1.13
N ASN A 97 -6.80 9.80 -0.67
CA ASN A 97 -5.37 9.69 -0.51
C ASN A 97 -5.05 9.15 0.89
N ARG A 98 -4.89 7.82 1.04
CA ARG A 98 -4.48 7.19 2.33
C ARG A 98 -3.10 7.63 2.81
N ARG A 99 -2.34 8.35 1.97
CA ARG A 99 -0.97 8.73 2.28
C ARG A 99 -0.92 10.14 2.81
N ASN A 100 -0.50 10.29 4.06
CA ASN A 100 -0.27 11.59 4.69
C ASN A 100 0.94 12.32 4.08
N SER A 101 1.77 11.63 3.28
CA SER A 101 2.92 12.21 2.63
C SER A 101 3.06 11.72 1.19
N PHE A 102 3.47 12.63 0.32
CA PHE A 102 3.75 12.33 -1.08
C PHE A 102 4.98 11.42 -1.20
N ARG A 103 4.95 10.46 -2.13
CA ARG A 103 6.09 9.59 -2.45
C ARG A 103 6.66 9.96 -3.80
N VAL A 104 7.97 10.02 -3.88
CA VAL A 104 8.70 10.17 -5.14
C VAL A 104 9.34 8.85 -5.51
N SER A 105 9.18 8.45 -6.78
CA SER A 105 9.95 7.34 -7.32
C SER A 105 11.40 7.75 -7.44
N VAL A 106 12.30 6.93 -6.93
CA VAL A 106 13.75 7.18 -6.95
C VAL A 106 14.40 6.33 -8.03
N ALA A 107 14.17 5.02 -7.99
CA ALA A 107 14.69 4.03 -8.95
C ALA A 107 16.21 4.11 -9.14
N THR A 108 16.96 4.33 -8.06
CA THR A 108 18.43 4.38 -8.06
C THR A 108 19.04 3.33 -7.14
N LEU A 109 20.30 3.00 -7.37
CA LEU A 109 21.07 2.13 -6.46
C LEU A 109 21.52 2.93 -5.25
N GLY A 110 21.49 2.27 -4.09
CA GLY A 110 21.98 2.80 -2.83
C GLY A 110 22.64 1.72 -1.99
N TRP A 111 23.20 2.13 -0.89
CA TRP A 111 23.80 1.23 0.09
C TRP A 111 22.89 1.09 1.30
N MET A 112 22.67 -0.14 1.73
CA MET A 112 21.96 -0.47 2.96
C MET A 112 22.94 -1.04 3.97
N ASN A 113 22.89 -0.51 5.20
CA ASN A 113 23.66 -1.03 6.34
C ASN A 113 22.67 -1.56 7.38
N GLN A 114 23.00 -2.73 7.93
CA GLN A 114 22.34 -3.32 9.08
C GLN A 114 23.42 -3.65 10.12
N VAL A 115 23.16 -3.35 11.38
CA VAL A 115 24.14 -3.60 12.46
C VAL A 115 24.58 -5.07 12.43
N GLY A 116 25.90 -5.29 12.48
CA GLY A 116 26.51 -6.63 12.47
C GLY A 116 26.54 -7.34 11.13
N LYS A 117 26.13 -6.69 10.02
CA LYS A 117 26.20 -7.24 8.68
C LYS A 117 26.99 -6.34 7.72
N PRO A 118 27.63 -6.90 6.70
CA PRO A 118 28.31 -6.10 5.69
C PRO A 118 27.30 -5.25 4.89
N PRO A 119 27.71 -4.06 4.43
CA PRO A 119 26.88 -3.22 3.57
C PRO A 119 26.43 -3.99 2.31
N LYS A 120 25.17 -3.78 1.92
CA LYS A 120 24.60 -4.37 0.70
C LYS A 120 24.09 -3.29 -0.24
N GLN A 121 24.33 -3.46 -1.54
CA GLN A 121 23.74 -2.62 -2.54
C GLN A 121 22.29 -3.02 -2.78
N VAL A 122 21.38 -2.03 -2.77
CA VAL A 122 19.94 -2.23 -2.94
C VAL A 122 19.37 -1.21 -3.92
N MET A 123 18.23 -1.53 -4.52
CA MET A 123 17.49 -0.58 -5.35
C MET A 123 16.54 0.23 -4.47
N ILE A 124 16.73 1.53 -4.39
CA ILE A 124 15.80 2.44 -3.73
C ILE A 124 14.60 2.64 -4.66
N LYS A 125 13.42 2.19 -4.24
CA LYS A 125 12.19 2.22 -5.04
C LYS A 125 11.50 3.57 -4.98
N ASP A 126 11.13 3.97 -3.78
CA ASP A 126 10.45 5.24 -3.50
C ASP A 126 10.81 5.78 -2.12
N VAL A 127 10.66 7.10 -1.96
CA VAL A 127 10.89 7.80 -0.71
C VAL A 127 9.78 8.84 -0.48
N SER A 128 9.43 9.06 0.78
CA SER A 128 8.50 10.10 1.25
C SER A 128 9.03 10.74 2.54
N MET A 129 8.33 11.73 3.06
CA MET A 129 8.68 12.35 4.35
C MET A 129 8.60 11.38 5.55
N THR A 130 7.86 10.27 5.43
CA THR A 130 7.59 9.37 6.55
C THR A 130 8.10 7.94 6.33
N GLY A 131 8.55 7.60 5.14
CA GLY A 131 8.98 6.25 4.83
C GLY A 131 9.71 6.13 3.50
N PHE A 132 10.36 4.99 3.31
CA PHE A 132 11.01 4.61 2.07
C PHE A 132 10.79 3.14 1.76
N ALA A 133 10.97 2.75 0.51
CA ALA A 133 10.95 1.36 0.10
C ALA A 133 12.20 1.00 -0.71
N ILE A 134 12.69 -0.21 -0.48
CA ILE A 134 13.76 -0.81 -1.27
C ILE A 134 13.25 -2.07 -1.98
N THR A 135 13.88 -2.39 -3.12
CA THR A 135 13.61 -3.62 -3.86
C THR A 135 14.85 -4.51 -3.83
N ASP A 136 14.67 -5.74 -3.42
CA ASP A 136 15.67 -6.80 -3.50
C ASP A 136 15.31 -7.74 -4.67
N ARG A 137 16.00 -7.57 -5.81
CA ARG A 137 15.78 -8.40 -7.00
C ARG A 137 16.37 -9.81 -6.86
N LYS A 138 17.37 -9.98 -6.02
CA LYS A 138 18.05 -11.27 -5.85
C LYS A 138 17.47 -12.12 -4.72
N LYS A 139 16.57 -11.53 -3.92
CA LYS A 139 15.99 -12.15 -2.72
C LYS A 139 17.06 -12.61 -1.70
N GLU A 140 18.15 -11.83 -1.59
CA GLU A 140 19.29 -12.13 -0.73
C GLU A 140 19.21 -11.45 0.64
N LEU A 141 18.28 -10.50 0.82
CA LEU A 141 18.11 -9.79 2.07
C LEU A 141 17.31 -10.65 3.06
N GLN A 142 17.90 -10.91 4.21
CA GLN A 142 17.23 -11.58 5.32
C GLN A 142 16.82 -10.53 6.36
N LEU A 143 15.67 -9.91 6.12
CA LEU A 143 15.09 -8.87 6.97
C LEU A 143 13.76 -9.34 7.55
N SER A 144 13.52 -9.00 8.81
CA SER A 144 12.29 -9.27 9.53
C SER A 144 11.61 -7.98 9.95
N LYS A 145 10.27 -7.98 10.07
CA LYS A 145 9.54 -6.81 10.59
C LYS A 145 10.11 -6.39 11.94
N GLY A 146 10.38 -5.09 12.07
CA GLY A 146 11.02 -4.52 13.24
C GLY A 146 12.51 -4.24 13.08
N ASP A 147 13.21 -4.85 12.11
CA ASP A 147 14.62 -4.60 11.85
C ASP A 147 14.87 -3.13 11.52
N ARG A 148 16.01 -2.63 11.99
CA ARG A 148 16.48 -1.28 11.70
C ARG A 148 17.59 -1.34 10.67
N VAL A 149 17.52 -0.46 9.70
CA VAL A 149 18.54 -0.29 8.67
C VAL A 149 18.82 1.19 8.46
N SER A 150 20.02 1.51 7.99
CA SER A 150 20.30 2.80 7.38
C SER A 150 20.51 2.60 5.87
N ILE A 151 20.03 3.56 5.08
CA ILE A 151 20.31 3.60 3.65
C ILE A 151 20.97 4.90 3.28
N SER A 152 21.81 4.85 2.24
CA SER A 152 22.39 6.03 1.61
C SER A 152 22.33 5.89 0.10
N PHE A 153 22.00 6.98 -0.59
CA PHE A 153 21.99 7.03 -2.03
C PHE A 153 22.17 8.46 -2.53
N ASP A 154 22.71 8.58 -3.72
CA ASP A 154 22.86 9.85 -4.42
C ASP A 154 21.84 9.92 -5.55
N ASP A 155 21.12 11.02 -5.64
CA ASP A 155 20.19 11.31 -6.74
C ASP A 155 20.08 12.82 -6.95
N LEU A 156 20.08 13.25 -8.19
CA LEU A 156 20.21 14.67 -8.57
C LEU A 156 21.53 15.25 -8.03
N ILE A 157 21.42 16.24 -7.14
CA ILE A 157 22.55 16.90 -6.45
C ILE A 157 22.57 16.58 -4.95
N PHE A 158 21.77 15.59 -4.51
CA PHE A 158 21.59 15.28 -3.11
C PHE A 158 22.21 13.93 -2.75
N SER A 159 22.87 13.90 -1.59
CA SER A 159 23.25 12.69 -0.88
C SER A 159 22.25 12.46 0.25
N ILE A 160 21.38 11.47 0.10
CA ILE A 160 20.31 11.17 1.05
C ILE A 160 20.73 10.05 1.98
N HIS A 161 20.57 10.29 3.29
CA HIS A 161 20.81 9.32 4.34
C HIS A 161 19.54 9.16 5.18
N LEU A 162 19.04 7.94 5.30
CA LEU A 162 17.81 7.62 6.04
C LEU A 162 18.07 6.45 6.97
N GLU A 163 17.52 6.54 8.18
CA GLU A 163 17.38 5.39 9.07
C GLU A 163 15.92 5.00 9.14
N GLY A 164 15.64 3.71 9.07
CA GLY A 164 14.27 3.22 9.07
C GLY A 164 14.09 1.91 9.80
N LYS A 165 12.83 1.69 10.24
CA LYS A 165 12.36 0.43 10.81
C LYS A 165 11.47 -0.26 9.80
N LEU A 166 11.76 -1.54 9.51
CA LEU A 166 10.98 -2.37 8.60
C LEU A 166 9.58 -2.63 9.14
N VAL A 167 8.57 -2.26 8.37
CA VAL A 167 7.16 -2.43 8.74
C VAL A 167 6.38 -3.30 7.75
N ARG A 168 6.88 -3.45 6.51
CA ARG A 168 6.19 -4.19 5.46
C ARG A 168 7.17 -4.99 4.60
N ILE A 169 6.80 -6.23 4.28
CA ILE A 169 7.47 -7.11 3.32
C ILE A 169 6.43 -7.53 2.30
N GLU A 170 6.70 -7.33 1.03
CA GLU A 170 5.86 -7.76 -0.09
C GLU A 170 6.68 -8.66 -1.00
N GLU A 171 6.32 -9.95 -1.06
CA GLU A 171 6.97 -10.92 -1.91
C GLU A 171 6.29 -10.96 -3.27
N HIS A 172 7.09 -10.82 -4.32
CA HIS A 172 6.70 -11.00 -5.71
C HIS A 172 7.52 -12.14 -6.31
N GLU A 173 7.09 -12.68 -7.45
CA GLU A 173 7.80 -13.78 -8.11
C GLU A 173 9.28 -13.47 -8.37
N GLN A 174 9.59 -12.25 -8.85
CA GLN A 174 10.93 -11.86 -9.29
C GLN A 174 11.70 -10.97 -8.30
N HIS A 175 11.09 -10.51 -7.20
CA HIS A 175 11.73 -9.60 -6.25
C HIS A 175 10.95 -9.54 -4.94
N VAL A 176 11.58 -8.98 -3.91
CA VAL A 176 10.92 -8.62 -2.65
C VAL A 176 10.99 -7.11 -2.47
N VAL A 177 9.91 -6.51 -2.01
CA VAL A 177 9.84 -5.09 -1.64
C VAL A 177 9.76 -4.98 -0.13
N TYR A 178 10.67 -4.22 0.45
CA TYR A 178 10.73 -3.90 1.87
C TYR A 178 10.32 -2.45 2.09
N GLY A 179 9.30 -2.23 2.91
CA GLY A 179 8.82 -0.89 3.26
C GLY A 179 9.18 -0.50 4.68
N PHE A 180 9.75 0.69 4.84
CA PHE A 180 10.27 1.20 6.11
C PHE A 180 9.54 2.48 6.52
N VAL A 181 9.35 2.64 7.82
CA VAL A 181 9.06 3.94 8.42
C VAL A 181 10.39 4.62 8.76
N ILE A 182 10.50 5.90 8.45
CA ILE A 182 11.70 6.70 8.76
C ILE A 182 11.75 6.97 10.27
N LEU A 183 12.91 6.71 10.87
CA LEU A 183 13.23 7.04 12.25
C LEU A 183 14.12 8.29 12.33
N ASN A 184 15.03 8.44 11.37
CA ASN A 184 15.96 9.57 11.28
C ASN A 184 16.29 9.87 9.81
N VAL A 185 16.60 11.12 9.51
CA VAL A 185 16.85 11.62 8.16
C VAL A 185 17.78 12.84 8.19
N ASN A 186 18.60 13.01 7.14
CA ASN A 186 19.33 14.25 6.94
C ASN A 186 18.40 15.38 6.45
N ASN A 187 18.82 16.64 6.65
CA ASN A 187 18.00 17.85 6.39
C ASN A 187 17.62 18.06 4.91
N ASP A 188 18.24 17.33 3.99
CA ASP A 188 18.06 17.52 2.54
C ASP A 188 16.80 16.85 2.01
N LEU A 189 16.22 15.87 2.74
CA LEU A 189 15.08 15.10 2.28
C LEU A 189 13.87 15.93 1.82
N PRO A 190 13.43 16.97 2.54
CA PRO A 190 12.29 17.79 2.11
C PRO A 190 12.55 18.50 0.79
N VAL A 191 13.76 19.03 0.61
CA VAL A 191 14.16 19.75 -0.60
C VAL A 191 14.29 18.80 -1.78
N TYR A 192 14.89 17.64 -1.55
CA TYR A 192 14.99 16.54 -2.54
C TYR A 192 13.61 16.11 -3.05
N ILE A 193 12.68 15.79 -2.13
CA ILE A 193 11.31 15.38 -2.49
C ILE A 193 10.63 16.45 -3.36
N ASN A 194 10.72 17.73 -2.96
CA ASN A 194 10.14 18.84 -3.72
C ASN A 194 10.74 18.96 -5.14
N GLN A 195 12.05 18.84 -5.27
CA GLN A 195 12.69 18.91 -6.59
C GLN A 195 12.32 17.71 -7.47
N LYS A 196 12.30 16.51 -6.93
CA LYS A 196 11.89 15.31 -7.65
C LYS A 196 10.44 15.38 -8.12
N GLN A 197 9.52 15.94 -7.31
CA GLN A 197 8.13 16.17 -7.70
C GLN A 197 8.01 17.14 -8.88
N ARG A 198 8.77 18.24 -8.87
CA ARG A 198 8.76 19.22 -9.97
C ARG A 198 9.23 18.63 -11.29
N LYS A 199 10.25 17.74 -11.26
CA LYS A 199 10.72 17.03 -12.46
C LYS A 199 9.64 16.09 -13.02
N ASN A 200 8.98 15.31 -12.16
CA ASN A 200 7.95 14.35 -12.58
C ASN A 200 6.67 15.00 -13.13
N ARG A 201 6.46 16.31 -12.91
CA ARG A 201 5.32 17.06 -13.49
C ARG A 201 5.62 17.66 -14.86
N LYS A 202 6.88 17.68 -15.29
CA LYS A 202 7.30 18.29 -16.55
C LYS A 202 7.62 17.27 -17.66
N GLY A 203 7.59 15.99 -17.38
CA GLY A 203 7.66 14.88 -18.32
C GLY A 203 6.32 14.21 -18.46
#